data_419b8edbd0bdf6dfb6ecf70b4fecb813
#
_entry.id   419b8edbd0bdf6dfb6ecf70b4fecb813
#
_cell.length_a   1.000
_cell.length_b   1.000
_cell.length_c   1.000
_cell.angle_alpha   90.00
_cell.angle_beta   90.00
_cell.angle_gamma   90.00
#
_symmetry.space_group_name_H-M   'P 1'
#
loop_
_entity.id
_entity.type
_entity.pdbx_description
1 polymer ?
#
loop_
_entity_poly.entity_id
_entity_poly.type
_entity_poly.pdbx_seq_one_letter_code
_entity_poly.pdbx_strand_id
1 'polypeptide(L)'
;MKKIVLALLLIAVVASCKTERKTAVERKLDEYALVKIPAPDLSGISDNGKEVLNLYKFAADQVDSIYWRQAFGDRSLMDGLGDARLRAYAMINYGPWDRLDGKPFIEEYGERPLGANFYPAGMTREEFDACPDSLKTSPYTMIERDSVGNLRAVWYHEKFASNIEKIGNYLKAAADITIKPSVRNYLLKKIDALKTDSYYESDLAWLEMADSKMDLVLGPNEVNDDQLYGLKASYDAYVLLKDLKRTEELGKFSSMLPDLQRMLPVEDAFKAFVPGTESNIFACDEIYAGGHANAGIKLIALNLPYDPRVQAERGTRTILLGNVMREKFNRLVSPTGDVVLSADQLSRLDVDAFYWNIAFREIAHGLGVKETLDGKDVSEALGNKALAWEDMKANIVGLYLVCKLLDAHKIPSLIVKEDALTTFVVNLIRSERFGQGEALGRAYIMM
;
A
#
# COMPACT_ATOMS: atom_id res chain seq x y z
N MET A 1 51.94 -36.72 32.61
CA MET A 1 50.56 -36.26 32.89
C MET A 1 50.31 -34.81 32.47
N LYS A 2 51.16 -33.82 32.75
CA LYS A 2 50.91 -32.41 32.37
C LYS A 2 50.84 -32.15 30.86
N LYS A 3 51.56 -32.88 30.01
CA LYS A 3 51.54 -32.72 28.54
C LYS A 3 50.29 -33.31 27.88
N ILE A 4 49.65 -34.32 28.47
CA ILE A 4 48.41 -34.93 27.97
C ILE A 4 47.20 -34.05 28.33
N VAL A 5 47.20 -33.41 29.48
CA VAL A 5 46.13 -32.45 29.87
C VAL A 5 46.16 -31.20 29.00
N LEU A 6 47.32 -30.71 28.58
CA LEU A 6 47.45 -29.56 27.70
C LEU A 6 46.95 -29.87 26.26
N ALA A 7 47.18 -31.08 25.75
CA ALA A 7 46.68 -31.52 24.46
C ALA A 7 45.15 -31.71 24.43
N LEU A 8 44.56 -32.19 25.52
CA LEU A 8 43.10 -32.31 25.66
C LEU A 8 42.40 -30.93 25.79
N LEU A 9 43.04 -29.97 26.45
CA LEU A 9 42.56 -28.58 26.54
C LEU A 9 42.62 -27.87 25.18
N LEU A 10 43.68 -28.11 24.37
CA LEU A 10 43.76 -27.55 23.02
C LEU A 10 42.73 -28.15 22.05
N ILE A 11 42.42 -29.44 22.19
CA ILE A 11 41.38 -30.10 21.39
C ILE A 11 39.98 -29.62 21.79
N ALA A 12 39.72 -29.35 23.07
CA ALA A 12 38.47 -28.78 23.54
C ALA A 12 38.23 -27.33 23.07
N VAL A 13 39.29 -26.53 22.93
CA VAL A 13 39.19 -25.14 22.42
C VAL A 13 39.00 -25.08 20.92
N VAL A 14 39.47 -26.07 20.15
CA VAL A 14 39.25 -26.12 18.68
C VAL A 14 37.87 -26.70 18.32
N ALA A 15 37.25 -27.48 19.25
CA ALA A 15 35.87 -28.00 19.03
C ALA A 15 34.75 -27.00 19.35
N SER A 16 35.10 -25.79 19.88
CA SER A 16 34.10 -24.86 20.42
C SER A 16 33.87 -23.58 19.60
N CYS A 17 34.15 -23.54 18.32
CA CYS A 17 33.74 -22.40 17.47
C CYS A 17 33.63 -22.78 15.98
N LYS A 18 32.76 -23.72 15.66
CA LYS A 18 32.07 -23.69 14.37
C LYS A 18 30.69 -23.08 14.61
N THR A 19 30.64 -21.81 14.88
CA THR A 19 29.46 -21.02 14.50
C THR A 19 29.39 -21.11 12.99
N GLU A 20 28.56 -21.99 12.46
CA GLU A 20 28.25 -22.00 11.02
C GLU A 20 27.87 -20.58 10.66
N ARG A 21 28.64 -19.95 9.78
CA ARG A 21 28.30 -18.61 9.30
C ARG A 21 27.02 -18.77 8.52
N LYS A 22 25.91 -18.23 9.07
CA LYS A 22 24.64 -18.19 8.38
C LYS A 22 24.81 -17.62 6.97
N THR A 23 24.19 -18.23 6.00
CA THR A 23 24.11 -17.73 4.63
C THR A 23 23.44 -16.35 4.61
N ALA A 24 23.55 -15.62 3.50
CA ALA A 24 22.86 -14.34 3.33
C ALA A 24 21.34 -14.52 3.45
N VAL A 25 20.81 -15.60 2.88
CA VAL A 25 19.38 -15.95 2.95
C VAL A 25 18.96 -16.26 4.38
N GLU A 26 19.71 -17.07 5.13
CA GLU A 26 19.40 -17.38 6.53
C GLU A 26 19.40 -16.14 7.42
N ARG A 27 20.34 -15.21 7.22
CA ARG A 27 20.31 -13.92 7.94
C ARG A 27 19.05 -13.13 7.61
N LYS A 28 18.69 -13.02 6.34
CA LYS A 28 17.49 -12.31 5.89
C LYS A 28 16.21 -12.93 6.46
N LEU A 29 16.12 -14.26 6.51
CA LEU A 29 15.00 -14.97 7.13
C LEU A 29 14.93 -14.79 8.66
N ASP A 30 16.06 -14.53 9.32
CA ASP A 30 16.08 -14.22 10.75
C ASP A 30 15.68 -12.77 11.06
N GLU A 31 15.97 -11.83 10.14
CA GLU A 31 15.60 -10.42 10.27
C GLU A 31 14.10 -10.18 9.94
N TYR A 32 13.45 -11.17 9.37
CA TYR A 32 12.09 -11.10 8.87
C TYR A 32 11.08 -11.67 9.87
N ALA A 33 10.05 -10.91 10.21
CA ALA A 33 8.95 -11.36 11.04
C ALA A 33 7.63 -11.36 10.27
N LEU A 34 6.97 -12.52 10.23
CA LEU A 34 5.62 -12.63 9.71
C LEU A 34 4.63 -11.98 10.68
N VAL A 35 4.01 -10.90 10.26
CA VAL A 35 2.99 -10.19 11.04
C VAL A 35 1.61 -10.53 10.47
N LYS A 36 0.75 -11.12 11.32
CA LYS A 36 -0.67 -11.27 10.99
C LYS A 36 -1.40 -10.01 11.40
N ILE A 37 -2.15 -9.43 10.47
CA ILE A 37 -3.06 -8.33 10.80
C ILE A 37 -4.27 -8.92 11.52
N PRO A 38 -4.59 -8.51 12.76
CA PRO A 38 -5.77 -8.98 13.48
C PRO A 38 -7.05 -8.62 12.73
N ALA A 39 -7.93 -9.60 12.56
CA ALA A 39 -9.25 -9.32 11.98
C ALA A 39 -10.06 -8.43 12.94
N PRO A 40 -10.86 -7.50 12.42
CA PRO A 40 -11.77 -6.70 13.24
C PRO A 40 -12.91 -7.55 13.83
N ASP A 41 -13.54 -7.00 14.86
CA ASP A 41 -14.75 -7.63 15.43
C ASP A 41 -15.93 -7.56 14.45
N LEU A 42 -16.41 -8.73 14.04
CA LEU A 42 -17.55 -8.89 13.14
C LEU A 42 -18.88 -9.19 13.89
N SER A 43 -18.92 -9.11 15.22
CA SER A 43 -20.13 -9.39 16.02
C SER A 43 -21.31 -8.49 15.66
N GLY A 44 -21.04 -7.24 15.27
CA GLY A 44 -22.03 -6.28 14.82
C GLY A 44 -22.44 -6.40 13.34
N ILE A 45 -22.01 -7.44 12.62
CA ILE A 45 -22.36 -7.70 11.23
C ILE A 45 -23.40 -8.83 11.19
N SER A 46 -24.52 -8.60 10.47
CA SER A 46 -25.56 -9.63 10.28
C SER A 46 -25.02 -10.87 9.55
N ASP A 47 -25.70 -11.98 9.64
CA ASP A 47 -25.30 -13.22 8.97
C ASP A 47 -25.27 -13.03 7.43
N ASN A 48 -26.24 -12.31 6.88
CA ASN A 48 -26.21 -11.90 5.47
C ASN A 48 -24.95 -11.05 5.13
N GLY A 49 -24.59 -10.11 6.00
CA GLY A 49 -23.38 -9.30 5.83
C GLY A 49 -22.10 -10.15 5.88
N LYS A 50 -22.04 -11.14 6.78
CA LYS A 50 -20.92 -12.08 6.84
C LYS A 50 -20.80 -12.93 5.57
N GLU A 51 -21.94 -13.32 4.98
CA GLU A 51 -21.93 -14.01 3.70
C GLU A 51 -21.42 -13.15 2.56
N VAL A 52 -21.83 -11.88 2.49
CA VAL A 52 -21.25 -10.89 1.55
C VAL A 52 -19.74 -10.76 1.72
N LEU A 53 -19.24 -10.65 2.96
CA LEU A 53 -17.81 -10.60 3.24
C LEU A 53 -17.05 -11.86 2.78
N ASN A 54 -17.65 -13.05 2.95
CA ASN A 54 -17.06 -14.29 2.45
C ASN A 54 -16.98 -14.31 0.92
N LEU A 55 -18.00 -13.82 0.22
CA LEU A 55 -18.00 -13.70 -1.24
C LEU A 55 -16.94 -12.70 -1.72
N TYR A 56 -16.76 -11.58 -1.02
CA TYR A 56 -15.68 -10.63 -1.29
C TYR A 56 -14.31 -11.27 -1.13
N LYS A 57 -14.13 -12.07 -0.07
CA LYS A 57 -12.89 -12.80 0.16
C LYS A 57 -12.59 -13.79 -0.98
N PHE A 58 -13.58 -14.58 -1.43
CA PHE A 58 -13.39 -15.49 -2.57
C PHE A 58 -13.06 -14.74 -3.87
N ALA A 59 -13.63 -13.56 -4.09
CA ALA A 59 -13.24 -12.69 -5.20
C ALA A 59 -11.79 -12.21 -5.07
N ALA A 60 -11.38 -11.80 -3.87
CA ALA A 60 -10.00 -11.36 -3.58
C ALA A 60 -8.97 -12.50 -3.73
N ASP A 61 -9.33 -13.77 -3.43
CA ASP A 61 -8.47 -14.93 -3.70
C ASP A 61 -8.20 -15.12 -5.21
N GLN A 62 -9.17 -14.77 -6.08
CA GLN A 62 -8.95 -14.80 -7.52
C GLN A 62 -8.03 -13.65 -7.98
N VAL A 63 -8.15 -12.48 -7.36
CA VAL A 63 -7.22 -11.35 -7.57
C VAL A 63 -5.81 -11.73 -7.18
N ASP A 64 -5.63 -12.42 -6.05
CA ASP A 64 -4.34 -12.96 -5.61
C ASP A 64 -3.71 -13.86 -6.68
N SER A 65 -4.50 -14.72 -7.29
CA SER A 65 -4.06 -15.61 -8.37
C SER A 65 -3.67 -14.85 -9.64
N ILE A 66 -4.35 -13.75 -9.99
CA ILE A 66 -3.98 -12.87 -11.11
C ILE A 66 -2.64 -12.21 -10.81
N TYR A 67 -2.50 -11.65 -9.61
CA TYR A 67 -1.32 -10.91 -9.24
C TYR A 67 -0.05 -11.78 -9.21
N TRP A 68 -0.13 -13.03 -8.77
CA TRP A 68 0.98 -13.98 -8.91
C TRP A 68 1.49 -14.07 -10.34
N ARG A 69 0.59 -14.09 -11.32
CA ARG A 69 0.93 -14.13 -12.74
C ARG A 69 1.52 -12.80 -13.24
N GLN A 70 1.14 -11.67 -12.66
CA GLN A 70 1.71 -10.35 -12.96
C GLN A 70 3.08 -10.13 -12.32
N ALA A 71 3.27 -10.60 -11.08
CA ALA A 71 4.49 -10.36 -10.30
C ALA A 71 5.63 -11.31 -10.66
N PHE A 72 5.33 -12.60 -10.87
CA PHE A 72 6.33 -13.66 -11.04
C PHE A 72 5.98 -14.66 -12.14
N GLY A 73 4.75 -15.17 -12.16
CA GLY A 73 4.30 -16.18 -13.10
C GLY A 73 3.68 -17.39 -12.40
N ASP A 74 4.39 -18.52 -12.38
CA ASP A 74 3.89 -19.77 -11.81
C ASP A 74 4.17 -19.87 -10.31
N ARG A 75 3.15 -19.61 -9.51
CA ARG A 75 3.18 -19.73 -8.05
C ARG A 75 3.66 -21.11 -7.57
N SER A 76 3.34 -22.19 -8.33
CA SER A 76 3.67 -23.57 -7.91
C SER A 76 5.18 -23.79 -7.71
N LEU A 77 6.03 -22.99 -8.40
CA LEU A 77 7.48 -23.01 -8.21
C LEU A 77 7.88 -22.57 -6.79
N MET A 78 7.18 -21.60 -6.24
CA MET A 78 7.42 -21.11 -4.87
C MET A 78 6.74 -22.02 -3.82
N ASP A 79 5.55 -22.55 -4.10
CA ASP A 79 4.88 -23.55 -3.25
C ASP A 79 5.72 -24.82 -3.10
N GLY A 80 6.49 -25.19 -4.13
CA GLY A 80 7.36 -26.38 -4.17
C GLY A 80 8.67 -26.26 -3.39
N LEU A 81 9.02 -25.09 -2.83
CA LEU A 81 10.25 -24.91 -2.06
C LEU A 81 10.26 -25.81 -0.81
N GLY A 82 11.35 -26.59 -0.62
CA GLY A 82 11.50 -27.53 0.48
C GLY A 82 11.61 -26.86 1.85
N ASP A 83 12.30 -25.73 1.95
CA ASP A 83 12.42 -24.96 3.18
C ASP A 83 11.14 -24.17 3.44
N ALA A 84 10.47 -24.45 4.57
CA ALA A 84 9.21 -23.82 4.94
C ALA A 84 9.33 -22.31 5.24
N ARG A 85 10.47 -21.85 5.77
CA ARG A 85 10.72 -20.43 6.04
C ARG A 85 10.95 -19.69 4.72
N LEU A 86 11.76 -20.25 3.84
CA LEU A 86 12.02 -19.70 2.51
C LEU A 86 10.73 -19.63 1.70
N ARG A 87 9.91 -20.69 1.72
CA ARG A 87 8.59 -20.72 1.08
C ARG A 87 7.67 -19.61 1.64
N ALA A 88 7.58 -19.46 2.97
CA ALA A 88 6.76 -18.42 3.58
C ALA A 88 7.21 -17.02 3.15
N TYR A 89 8.53 -16.81 3.05
CA TYR A 89 9.10 -15.56 2.58
C TYR A 89 8.80 -15.28 1.10
N ALA A 90 8.91 -16.31 0.24
CA ALA A 90 8.54 -16.21 -1.16
C ALA A 90 7.05 -15.90 -1.36
N MET A 91 6.17 -16.49 -0.54
CA MET A 91 4.73 -16.20 -0.60
C MET A 91 4.41 -14.73 -0.34
N ILE A 92 5.07 -14.11 0.62
CA ILE A 92 4.84 -12.68 0.95
C ILE A 92 5.42 -11.77 -0.14
N ASN A 93 6.54 -12.16 -0.72
CA ASN A 93 7.19 -11.36 -1.75
C ASN A 93 6.60 -11.60 -3.16
N TYR A 94 5.69 -12.56 -3.32
CA TYR A 94 5.13 -12.99 -4.61
C TYR A 94 6.22 -13.35 -5.63
N GLY A 95 7.24 -14.06 -5.18
CA GLY A 95 8.36 -14.48 -6.00
C GLY A 95 9.65 -14.59 -5.22
N PRO A 96 10.79 -14.80 -5.90
CA PRO A 96 12.10 -15.04 -5.29
C PRO A 96 12.88 -13.76 -4.95
N TRP A 97 12.25 -12.57 -5.05
CA TRP A 97 12.89 -11.27 -4.82
C TRP A 97 12.29 -10.56 -3.63
N ASP A 98 13.15 -9.99 -2.79
CA ASP A 98 12.73 -9.14 -1.69
C ASP A 98 12.13 -7.83 -2.22
N ARG A 99 10.90 -7.52 -1.84
CA ARG A 99 10.21 -6.31 -2.29
C ARG A 99 10.73 -5.02 -1.66
N LEU A 100 11.54 -5.12 -0.60
CA LEU A 100 12.11 -3.94 0.04
C LEU A 100 13.36 -3.44 -0.69
N ASP A 101 14.24 -4.36 -1.13
CA ASP A 101 15.51 -4.00 -1.77
C ASP A 101 15.66 -4.52 -3.22
N GLY A 102 14.66 -5.23 -3.73
CA GLY A 102 14.62 -5.79 -5.08
C GLY A 102 15.55 -6.98 -5.32
N LYS A 103 16.34 -7.40 -4.32
CA LYS A 103 17.36 -8.43 -4.49
C LYS A 103 16.79 -9.84 -4.46
N PRO A 104 17.37 -10.76 -5.26
CA PRO A 104 17.01 -12.16 -5.18
C PRO A 104 17.47 -12.75 -3.83
N PHE A 105 16.59 -13.54 -3.21
CA PHE A 105 16.93 -14.41 -2.09
C PHE A 105 16.96 -15.89 -2.49
N ILE A 106 16.60 -16.19 -3.75
CA ILE A 106 16.82 -17.45 -4.44
C ILE A 106 17.67 -17.11 -5.67
N GLU A 107 18.98 -17.35 -5.58
CA GLU A 107 19.99 -16.84 -6.52
C GLU A 107 19.78 -17.31 -7.97
N GLU A 108 19.20 -18.51 -8.18
CA GLU A 108 18.93 -19.08 -9.49
C GLU A 108 18.00 -18.25 -10.39
N TYR A 109 17.18 -17.36 -9.79
CA TYR A 109 16.28 -16.48 -10.53
C TYR A 109 16.93 -15.17 -10.99
N GLY A 110 18.15 -14.85 -10.52
CA GLY A 110 18.84 -13.61 -10.88
C GLY A 110 18.10 -12.34 -10.42
N GLU A 111 18.44 -11.21 -11.02
CA GLU A 111 17.84 -9.91 -10.70
C GLU A 111 16.34 -9.86 -11.06
N ARG A 112 15.56 -9.10 -10.27
CA ARG A 112 14.14 -8.90 -10.56
C ARG A 112 13.97 -8.10 -11.86
N PRO A 113 13.17 -8.60 -12.84
CA PRO A 113 12.85 -7.82 -14.02
C PRO A 113 12.13 -6.51 -13.64
N LEU A 114 12.59 -5.36 -14.13
CA LEU A 114 11.98 -4.05 -13.84
C LEU A 114 10.50 -3.99 -14.22
N GLY A 115 10.11 -4.63 -15.30
CA GLY A 115 8.72 -4.75 -15.74
C GLY A 115 7.95 -5.89 -15.09
N ALA A 116 8.45 -6.49 -13.99
CA ALA A 116 7.89 -7.71 -13.40
C ALA A 116 7.56 -8.74 -14.51
N ASN A 117 6.37 -9.34 -14.50
CA ASN A 117 5.94 -10.26 -15.57
C ASN A 117 4.91 -9.63 -16.54
N PHE A 118 4.81 -8.29 -16.57
CA PHE A 118 3.93 -7.57 -17.51
C PHE A 118 4.45 -7.57 -18.94
N TYR A 119 5.75 -7.85 -19.12
CA TYR A 119 6.44 -7.85 -20.41
C TYR A 119 7.15 -9.18 -20.62
N PRO A 120 7.31 -9.64 -21.87
CA PRO A 120 7.99 -10.90 -22.13
C PRO A 120 9.48 -10.80 -21.83
N ALA A 121 10.05 -11.89 -21.32
CA ALA A 121 11.48 -11.98 -21.04
C ALA A 121 12.32 -11.61 -22.28
N GLY A 122 13.39 -10.84 -22.06
CA GLY A 122 14.31 -10.42 -23.11
C GLY A 122 13.77 -9.35 -24.05
N MET A 123 12.62 -8.74 -23.78
CA MET A 123 12.12 -7.58 -24.55
C MET A 123 13.07 -6.41 -24.39
N THR A 124 13.43 -5.75 -25.49
CA THR A 124 14.21 -4.50 -25.46
C THR A 124 13.31 -3.28 -25.55
N ARG A 125 13.87 -2.10 -25.22
CA ARG A 125 13.15 -0.84 -25.33
C ARG A 125 12.83 -0.50 -26.78
N GLU A 126 13.79 -0.72 -27.66
CA GLU A 126 13.66 -0.50 -29.12
C GLU A 126 12.56 -1.37 -29.71
N GLU A 127 12.46 -2.62 -29.27
CA GLU A 127 11.42 -3.55 -29.68
C GLU A 127 10.03 -3.09 -29.20
N PHE A 128 9.92 -2.64 -27.93
CA PHE A 128 8.68 -2.06 -27.41
C PHE A 128 8.30 -0.78 -28.15
N ASP A 129 9.26 0.14 -28.37
CA ASP A 129 8.98 1.40 -29.07
C ASP A 129 8.54 1.18 -30.50
N ALA A 130 9.15 0.21 -31.20
CA ALA A 130 8.81 -0.17 -32.58
C ALA A 130 7.49 -0.95 -32.72
N CYS A 131 6.95 -1.51 -31.64
CA CYS A 131 5.71 -2.26 -31.67
C CYS A 131 4.54 -1.36 -32.13
N PRO A 132 3.82 -1.73 -33.23
CA PRO A 132 2.75 -0.89 -33.80
C PRO A 132 1.44 -0.93 -33.01
N ASP A 133 1.31 -1.84 -32.04
CA ASP A 133 0.10 -2.00 -31.25
C ASP A 133 -0.06 -0.81 -30.30
N SER A 134 -1.08 0.01 -30.55
CA SER A 134 -1.36 1.21 -29.75
C SER A 134 -1.79 0.87 -28.32
N LEU A 135 -2.29 -0.34 -28.06
CA LEU A 135 -2.70 -0.81 -26.74
C LEU A 135 -1.51 -1.13 -25.85
N LYS A 136 -0.27 -1.14 -26.37
CA LYS A 136 0.94 -1.40 -25.59
C LYS A 136 1.11 -0.45 -24.41
N THR A 137 0.60 0.78 -24.48
CA THR A 137 0.67 1.79 -23.39
C THR A 137 -0.52 1.77 -22.46
N SER A 138 -1.56 0.95 -22.73
CA SER A 138 -2.69 0.81 -21.81
C SER A 138 -2.24 0.22 -20.47
N PRO A 139 -2.73 0.76 -19.33
CA PRO A 139 -2.41 0.21 -18.00
C PRO A 139 -3.04 -1.19 -17.79
N TYR A 140 -3.97 -1.61 -18.62
CA TYR A 140 -4.76 -2.82 -18.45
C TYR A 140 -4.44 -3.89 -19.49
N THR A 141 -3.18 -3.93 -19.96
CA THR A 141 -2.70 -4.96 -20.91
C THR A 141 -1.40 -5.59 -20.46
N MET A 142 -1.24 -6.88 -20.74
CA MET A 142 0.06 -7.56 -20.74
C MET A 142 0.70 -7.43 -22.11
N ILE A 143 2.00 -7.37 -22.19
CA ILE A 143 2.73 -7.48 -23.45
C ILE A 143 3.23 -8.91 -23.61
N GLU A 144 2.92 -9.53 -24.74
CA GLU A 144 3.28 -10.90 -25.03
C GLU A 144 3.93 -11.01 -26.41
N ARG A 145 4.59 -12.13 -26.69
CA ARG A 145 5.01 -12.50 -28.04
C ARG A 145 3.95 -13.37 -28.69
N ASP A 146 3.62 -13.06 -29.92
CA ASP A 146 2.79 -13.92 -30.76
C ASP A 146 3.56 -15.17 -31.23
N SER A 147 2.91 -16.03 -32.03
CA SER A 147 3.49 -17.28 -32.52
C SER A 147 4.70 -17.10 -33.43
N VAL A 148 4.92 -15.90 -33.96
CA VAL A 148 6.07 -15.55 -34.83
C VAL A 148 7.08 -14.64 -34.13
N GLY A 149 6.86 -14.35 -32.85
CA GLY A 149 7.80 -13.62 -31.99
C GLY A 149 7.54 -12.10 -31.88
N ASN A 150 6.55 -11.54 -32.60
CA ASN A 150 6.24 -10.12 -32.51
C ASN A 150 5.56 -9.79 -31.18
N LEU A 151 5.77 -8.56 -30.70
CA LEU A 151 5.07 -8.05 -29.52
C LEU A 151 3.62 -7.73 -29.86
N ARG A 152 2.72 -8.09 -28.97
CA ARG A 152 1.31 -7.70 -28.98
C ARG A 152 0.83 -7.36 -27.57
N ALA A 153 -0.11 -6.44 -27.47
CA ALA A 153 -0.83 -6.19 -26.21
C ALA A 153 -2.04 -7.15 -26.10
N VAL A 154 -2.24 -7.69 -24.90
CA VAL A 154 -3.37 -8.57 -24.57
C VAL A 154 -4.09 -7.97 -23.38
N TRP A 155 -5.39 -7.67 -23.54
CA TRP A 155 -6.20 -7.11 -22.47
C TRP A 155 -6.23 -8.02 -21.23
N TYR A 156 -6.33 -7.42 -20.06
CA TYR A 156 -6.42 -8.19 -18.80
C TYR A 156 -7.66 -9.08 -18.79
N HIS A 157 -8.81 -8.60 -19.28
CA HIS A 157 -10.02 -9.41 -19.34
C HIS A 157 -9.87 -10.65 -20.23
N GLU A 158 -9.02 -10.61 -21.26
CA GLU A 158 -8.71 -11.77 -22.09
C GLU A 158 -7.67 -12.67 -21.41
N LYS A 159 -6.58 -12.08 -20.94
CA LYS A 159 -5.46 -12.81 -20.32
C LYS A 159 -5.88 -13.56 -19.06
N PHE A 160 -6.77 -12.97 -18.25
CA PHE A 160 -7.23 -13.49 -16.97
C PHE A 160 -8.70 -13.93 -16.98
N ALA A 161 -9.27 -14.23 -18.16
CA ALA A 161 -10.69 -14.51 -18.38
C ALA A 161 -11.30 -15.46 -17.35
N SER A 162 -10.63 -16.59 -17.05
CA SER A 162 -11.11 -17.58 -16.08
C SER A 162 -11.20 -17.03 -14.64
N ASN A 163 -10.24 -16.21 -14.22
CA ASN A 163 -10.27 -15.59 -12.88
C ASN A 163 -11.36 -14.52 -12.85
N ILE A 164 -11.46 -13.70 -13.89
CA ILE A 164 -12.47 -12.63 -14.00
C ILE A 164 -13.88 -13.20 -14.01
N GLU A 165 -14.12 -14.31 -14.69
CA GLU A 165 -15.40 -15.01 -14.64
C GLU A 165 -15.78 -15.44 -13.21
N LYS A 166 -14.82 -16.05 -12.47
CA LYS A 166 -15.04 -16.44 -11.07
C LYS A 166 -15.28 -15.23 -10.16
N ILE A 167 -14.49 -14.15 -10.32
CA ILE A 167 -14.72 -12.89 -9.58
C ILE A 167 -16.14 -12.39 -9.89
N GLY A 168 -16.54 -12.34 -11.17
CA GLY A 168 -17.87 -11.91 -11.59
C GLY A 168 -18.99 -12.73 -10.92
N ASN A 169 -18.82 -14.05 -10.81
CA ASN A 169 -19.79 -14.92 -10.16
C ASN A 169 -19.91 -14.62 -8.66
N TYR A 170 -18.80 -14.43 -7.94
CA TYR A 170 -18.82 -14.07 -6.51
C TYR A 170 -19.42 -12.67 -6.29
N LEU A 171 -19.05 -11.68 -7.10
CA LEU A 171 -19.60 -10.33 -6.99
C LEU A 171 -21.11 -10.32 -7.34
N LYS A 172 -21.56 -11.11 -8.33
CA LYS A 172 -22.98 -11.25 -8.65
C LYS A 172 -23.76 -11.86 -7.50
N ALA A 173 -23.28 -12.94 -6.91
CA ALA A 173 -23.89 -13.54 -5.72
C ALA A 173 -23.98 -12.52 -4.57
N ALA A 174 -22.93 -11.75 -4.29
CA ALA A 174 -22.95 -10.70 -3.29
C ALA A 174 -23.96 -9.59 -3.62
N ALA A 175 -24.05 -9.19 -4.89
CA ALA A 175 -25.04 -8.20 -5.37
C ALA A 175 -26.49 -8.68 -5.21
N ASP A 176 -26.73 -9.99 -5.28
CA ASP A 176 -28.08 -10.54 -5.16
C ASP A 176 -28.56 -10.62 -3.70
N ILE A 177 -27.66 -10.78 -2.76
CA ILE A 177 -27.99 -10.89 -1.34
C ILE A 177 -27.83 -9.57 -0.55
N THR A 178 -27.08 -8.59 -1.07
CA THR A 178 -26.92 -7.30 -0.37
C THR A 178 -28.24 -6.53 -0.29
N ILE A 179 -28.49 -5.95 0.87
CA ILE A 179 -29.68 -5.10 1.10
C ILE A 179 -29.46 -3.63 0.73
N LYS A 180 -28.22 -3.23 0.38
CA LYS A 180 -27.84 -1.85 0.05
C LYS A 180 -27.84 -1.65 -1.47
N PRO A 181 -28.73 -0.79 -2.01
CA PRO A 181 -28.77 -0.52 -3.45
C PRO A 181 -27.48 0.04 -4.01
N SER A 182 -26.79 0.93 -3.27
CA SER A 182 -25.48 1.50 -3.66
C SER A 182 -24.42 0.42 -3.83
N VAL A 183 -24.33 -0.54 -2.90
CA VAL A 183 -23.42 -1.68 -2.98
C VAL A 183 -23.76 -2.55 -4.19
N ARG A 184 -25.04 -2.88 -4.39
CA ARG A 184 -25.49 -3.66 -5.55
C ARG A 184 -25.08 -2.98 -6.86
N ASN A 185 -25.31 -1.68 -6.98
CA ASN A 185 -24.94 -0.91 -8.17
C ASN A 185 -23.44 -0.98 -8.44
N TYR A 186 -22.63 -0.72 -7.42
CA TYR A 186 -21.17 -0.82 -7.52
C TYR A 186 -20.73 -2.20 -7.98
N LEU A 187 -21.22 -3.27 -7.36
CA LEU A 187 -20.80 -4.65 -7.68
C LEU A 187 -21.13 -5.02 -9.11
N LEU A 188 -22.31 -4.65 -9.62
CA LEU A 188 -22.71 -4.93 -11.00
C LEU A 188 -21.83 -4.15 -11.99
N LYS A 189 -21.60 -2.85 -11.75
CA LYS A 189 -20.70 -2.05 -12.60
C LYS A 189 -19.24 -2.55 -12.54
N LYS A 190 -18.78 -3.04 -11.39
CA LYS A 190 -17.44 -3.62 -11.26
C LYS A 190 -17.30 -4.93 -12.05
N ILE A 191 -18.34 -5.75 -12.13
CA ILE A 191 -18.37 -6.95 -13.00
C ILE A 191 -18.19 -6.56 -14.46
N ASP A 192 -18.92 -5.53 -14.91
CA ASP A 192 -18.83 -5.05 -16.30
C ASP A 192 -17.44 -4.43 -16.58
N ALA A 193 -16.92 -3.67 -15.63
CA ALA A 193 -15.58 -3.08 -15.72
C ALA A 193 -14.49 -4.14 -15.87
N LEU A 194 -14.53 -5.21 -15.06
CA LEU A 194 -13.58 -6.31 -15.14
C LEU A 194 -13.64 -7.09 -16.47
N LYS A 195 -14.80 -7.15 -17.12
CA LYS A 195 -14.98 -7.80 -18.43
C LYS A 195 -14.56 -6.96 -19.60
N THR A 196 -14.38 -5.66 -19.43
CA THR A 196 -14.13 -4.71 -20.51
C THR A 196 -12.86 -3.89 -20.33
N ASP A 197 -12.19 -4.00 -19.16
CA ASP A 197 -11.08 -3.15 -18.70
C ASP A 197 -11.43 -1.63 -18.74
N SER A 198 -12.71 -1.28 -18.57
CA SER A 198 -13.21 0.10 -18.51
C SER A 198 -13.78 0.39 -17.11
N TYR A 199 -13.00 1.08 -16.28
CA TYR A 199 -13.28 1.20 -14.84
C TYR A 199 -14.03 2.47 -14.43
N TYR A 200 -14.16 3.48 -15.31
CA TYR A 200 -14.74 4.78 -15.00
C TYR A 200 -16.09 4.71 -14.29
N GLU A 201 -17.04 3.99 -14.85
CA GLU A 201 -18.39 3.86 -14.29
C GLU A 201 -18.44 3.11 -12.96
N SER A 202 -17.56 2.11 -12.79
CA SER A 202 -17.45 1.37 -11.52
C SER A 202 -16.82 2.21 -10.42
N ASP A 203 -15.89 3.08 -10.78
CA ASP A 203 -15.19 3.95 -9.83
C ASP A 203 -16.10 5.08 -9.34
N LEU A 204 -16.92 5.65 -10.23
CA LEU A 204 -17.99 6.57 -9.82
C LEU A 204 -18.97 5.89 -8.85
N ALA A 205 -19.46 4.69 -9.19
CA ALA A 205 -20.37 3.95 -8.33
C ALA A 205 -19.74 3.57 -6.98
N TRP A 206 -18.43 3.30 -6.93
CA TRP A 206 -17.71 3.06 -5.69
C TRP A 206 -17.67 4.31 -4.79
N LEU A 207 -17.40 5.49 -5.37
CA LEU A 207 -17.44 6.74 -4.61
C LEU A 207 -18.85 7.06 -4.05
N GLU A 208 -19.90 6.68 -4.77
CA GLU A 208 -21.28 6.82 -4.31
C GLU A 208 -21.66 5.83 -3.19
N MET A 209 -20.91 4.72 -3.02
CA MET A 209 -21.16 3.69 -2.00
C MET A 209 -20.63 4.13 -0.61
N ALA A 210 -20.95 5.34 -0.16
CA ALA A 210 -20.47 5.85 1.13
C ALA A 210 -21.25 5.28 2.34
N ASP A 211 -22.49 4.85 2.15
CA ASP A 211 -23.42 4.42 3.19
C ASP A 211 -23.24 2.97 3.67
N SER A 212 -22.34 2.21 3.05
CA SER A 212 -22.04 0.83 3.46
C SER A 212 -21.01 0.79 4.60
N LYS A 213 -21.27 -0.08 5.59
CA LYS A 213 -20.31 -0.41 6.65
C LYS A 213 -19.18 -1.32 6.15
N MET A 214 -19.45 -2.13 5.13
CA MET A 214 -18.47 -2.98 4.45
C MET A 214 -18.03 -2.32 3.16
N ASP A 215 -16.76 -2.40 2.82
CA ASP A 215 -16.22 -1.85 1.58
C ASP A 215 -15.38 -2.89 0.86
N LEU A 216 -15.35 -2.80 -0.47
CA LEU A 216 -14.54 -3.64 -1.34
C LEU A 216 -13.83 -2.75 -2.35
N VAL A 217 -12.51 -2.75 -2.32
CA VAL A 217 -11.65 -2.29 -3.41
C VAL A 217 -11.19 -3.53 -4.16
N LEU A 218 -11.37 -3.58 -5.47
CA LEU A 218 -10.96 -4.72 -6.28
C LEU A 218 -10.73 -4.30 -7.72
N GLY A 219 -9.54 -4.61 -8.25
CA GLY A 219 -9.19 -4.36 -9.64
C GLY A 219 -7.71 -4.06 -9.85
N PRO A 220 -7.32 -3.64 -11.07
CA PRO A 220 -5.95 -3.20 -11.37
C PRO A 220 -5.77 -1.73 -10.94
N ASN A 221 -5.43 -1.51 -9.67
CA ASN A 221 -5.36 -0.16 -9.09
C ASN A 221 -3.93 0.28 -8.77
N GLU A 222 -2.94 -0.60 -8.74
CA GLU A 222 -1.58 -0.27 -8.30
C GLU A 222 -0.60 -0.24 -9.47
N VAL A 223 0.14 0.86 -9.64
CA VAL A 223 1.04 1.05 -10.80
C VAL A 223 2.53 0.95 -10.47
N ASN A 224 2.91 0.72 -9.20
CA ASN A 224 4.32 0.78 -8.78
C ASN A 224 5.14 -0.48 -9.11
N ASP A 225 4.52 -1.59 -9.50
CA ASP A 225 5.24 -2.83 -9.85
C ASP A 225 5.92 -2.78 -11.21
N ASP A 226 5.39 -1.99 -12.16
CA ASP A 226 6.02 -1.73 -13.45
C ASP A 226 7.07 -0.63 -13.32
N GLN A 227 8.27 -1.00 -12.89
CA GLN A 227 9.41 -0.09 -12.78
C GLN A 227 10.15 0.12 -14.12
N LEU A 228 9.71 -0.57 -15.21
CA LEU A 228 10.32 -0.43 -16.52
C LEU A 228 9.81 0.80 -17.27
N TYR A 229 8.48 0.94 -17.37
CA TYR A 229 7.84 2.06 -18.06
C TYR A 229 6.83 2.81 -17.17
N GLY A 230 6.44 2.25 -16.02
CA GLY A 230 5.41 2.83 -15.15
C GLY A 230 4.00 2.84 -15.77
N LEU A 231 3.71 1.90 -16.67
CA LEU A 231 2.47 1.89 -17.45
C LEU A 231 1.43 0.90 -16.93
N LYS A 232 1.88 -0.25 -16.40
CA LYS A 232 0.99 -1.39 -16.13
C LYS A 232 0.46 -1.41 -14.70
N ALA A 233 -0.84 -1.62 -14.56
CA ALA A 233 -1.50 -1.70 -13.27
C ALA A 233 -1.56 -3.14 -12.74
N SER A 234 -1.11 -3.33 -11.51
CA SER A 234 -1.24 -4.59 -10.77
C SER A 234 -2.64 -4.74 -10.20
N TYR A 235 -3.14 -5.97 -10.18
CA TYR A 235 -4.36 -6.31 -9.48
C TYR A 235 -4.16 -6.31 -7.96
N ASP A 236 -5.09 -5.66 -7.26
CA ASP A 236 -5.20 -5.69 -5.80
C ASP A 236 -6.66 -5.86 -5.35
N ALA A 237 -6.83 -6.30 -4.11
CA ALA A 237 -8.12 -6.35 -3.47
C ALA A 237 -8.01 -6.08 -1.97
N TYR A 238 -8.90 -5.25 -1.45
CA TYR A 238 -9.09 -4.98 -0.03
C TYR A 238 -10.55 -5.25 0.35
N VAL A 239 -10.76 -6.15 1.30
CA VAL A 239 -12.05 -6.35 1.97
C VAL A 239 -12.00 -5.63 3.29
N LEU A 240 -12.84 -4.64 3.47
CA LEU A 240 -12.72 -3.65 4.54
C LEU A 240 -13.99 -3.56 5.39
N LEU A 241 -13.81 -3.24 6.67
CA LEU A 241 -14.87 -2.85 7.59
C LEU A 241 -14.65 -1.41 8.07
N LYS A 242 -15.61 -0.52 7.85
CA LYS A 242 -15.51 0.88 8.30
C LYS A 242 -15.60 0.98 9.82
N ASP A 243 -14.64 1.68 10.41
CA ASP A 243 -14.75 2.24 11.75
C ASP A 243 -15.60 3.53 11.68
N LEU A 244 -16.89 3.40 11.99
CA LEU A 244 -17.84 4.51 11.87
C LEU A 244 -17.50 5.67 12.79
N LYS A 245 -16.98 5.38 13.99
CA LYS A 245 -16.59 6.41 14.97
C LYS A 245 -15.40 7.22 14.46
N ARG A 246 -14.32 6.55 14.05
CA ARG A 246 -13.13 7.22 13.50
C ARG A 246 -13.45 7.94 12.19
N THR A 247 -14.31 7.37 11.35
CA THR A 247 -14.77 8.02 10.12
C THR A 247 -15.52 9.31 10.39
N GLU A 248 -16.42 9.33 11.39
CA GLU A 248 -17.13 10.55 11.81
C GLU A 248 -16.15 11.61 12.37
N GLU A 249 -15.19 11.18 13.20
CA GLU A 249 -14.13 12.05 13.73
C GLU A 249 -13.32 12.71 12.59
N LEU A 250 -12.92 11.95 11.58
CA LEU A 250 -12.19 12.44 10.40
C LEU A 250 -13.07 13.39 9.56
N GLY A 251 -14.35 13.08 9.37
CA GLY A 251 -15.29 13.92 8.62
C GLY A 251 -15.42 15.33 9.16
N LYS A 252 -15.23 15.54 10.48
CA LYS A 252 -15.21 16.88 11.08
C LYS A 252 -14.07 17.75 10.54
N PHE A 253 -12.92 17.15 10.28
CA PHE A 253 -11.76 17.87 9.74
C PHE A 253 -11.92 18.18 8.25
N SER A 254 -12.67 17.37 7.49
CA SER A 254 -12.97 17.64 6.09
C SER A 254 -13.70 18.98 5.91
N SER A 255 -14.71 19.24 6.73
CA SER A 255 -15.44 20.53 6.72
C SER A 255 -14.55 21.71 7.12
N MET A 256 -13.42 21.47 7.79
CA MET A 256 -12.48 22.47 8.25
C MET A 256 -11.33 22.74 7.27
N LEU A 257 -11.26 22.06 6.14
CA LEU A 257 -10.12 22.17 5.21
C LEU A 257 -9.79 23.63 4.82
N PRO A 258 -10.77 24.51 4.52
CA PRO A 258 -10.45 25.92 4.24
C PRO A 258 -9.82 26.65 5.45
N ASP A 259 -10.24 26.31 6.68
CA ASP A 259 -9.66 26.87 7.89
C ASP A 259 -8.26 26.32 8.13
N LEU A 260 -8.06 25.01 7.93
CA LEU A 260 -6.74 24.37 8.03
C LEU A 260 -5.75 24.97 7.03
N GLN A 261 -6.20 25.27 5.79
CA GLN A 261 -5.38 25.97 4.80
C GLN A 261 -4.95 27.36 5.30
N ARG A 262 -5.88 28.14 5.87
CA ARG A 262 -5.56 29.46 6.44
C ARG A 262 -4.60 29.41 7.63
N MET A 263 -4.60 28.30 8.39
CA MET A 263 -3.72 28.09 9.55
C MET A 263 -2.27 27.80 9.17
N LEU A 264 -1.95 27.54 7.91
CA LEU A 264 -0.58 27.19 7.49
C LEU A 264 0.38 28.33 7.82
N PRO A 265 1.59 28.03 8.33
CA PRO A 265 2.58 29.04 8.76
C PRO A 265 3.39 29.58 7.58
N VAL A 266 2.70 30.01 6.52
CA VAL A 266 3.29 30.57 5.28
C VAL A 266 2.62 31.88 4.93
N GLU A 267 3.21 32.67 4.02
CA GLU A 267 2.63 33.92 3.53
C GLU A 267 1.28 33.68 2.81
N ASP A 268 0.40 34.68 2.82
CA ASP A 268 -0.95 34.56 2.28
C ASP A 268 -0.98 34.27 0.77
N ALA A 269 0.02 34.71 0.02
CA ALA A 269 0.16 34.34 -1.39
C ALA A 269 0.22 32.85 -1.64
N PHE A 270 0.76 32.08 -0.69
CA PHE A 270 0.84 30.60 -0.76
C PHE A 270 -0.36 29.88 -0.16
N LYS A 271 -1.40 30.61 0.30
CA LYS A 271 -2.65 30.08 0.82
C LYS A 271 -3.85 30.38 -0.08
N ALA A 272 -3.61 30.94 -1.26
CA ALA A 272 -4.67 31.40 -2.17
C ALA A 272 -5.59 30.25 -2.65
N PHE A 273 -5.06 29.04 -2.74
CA PHE A 273 -5.87 27.85 -3.02
C PHE A 273 -6.86 27.58 -1.88
N VAL A 274 -8.13 27.43 -2.21
CA VAL A 274 -9.19 27.06 -1.26
C VAL A 274 -9.58 25.62 -1.50
N PRO A 275 -9.23 24.67 -0.61
CA PRO A 275 -9.63 23.29 -0.77
C PRO A 275 -11.15 23.13 -0.64
N GLY A 276 -11.73 22.17 -1.38
CA GLY A 276 -13.12 21.77 -1.21
C GLY A 276 -13.39 21.16 0.17
N THR A 277 -14.61 21.22 0.61
CA THR A 277 -15.04 20.67 1.92
C THR A 277 -15.51 19.21 1.82
N GLU A 278 -15.61 18.67 0.63
CA GLU A 278 -16.06 17.29 0.38
C GLU A 278 -14.84 16.35 0.35
N SER A 279 -14.29 16.06 1.52
CA SER A 279 -13.25 15.05 1.64
C SER A 279 -13.88 13.72 2.05
N ASN A 280 -13.70 12.70 1.23
CA ASN A 280 -14.12 11.32 1.49
C ASN A 280 -12.99 10.57 2.21
N ILE A 281 -12.78 10.85 3.50
CA ILE A 281 -11.80 10.12 4.32
C ILE A 281 -12.53 9.12 5.20
N PHE A 282 -12.17 7.85 5.08
CA PHE A 282 -12.74 6.76 5.87
C PHE A 282 -11.64 6.08 6.68
N ALA A 283 -11.93 5.79 7.95
CA ALA A 283 -11.17 4.84 8.72
C ALA A 283 -11.78 3.45 8.53
N CYS A 284 -10.94 2.48 8.18
CA CYS A 284 -11.35 1.10 7.98
C CYS A 284 -10.37 0.14 8.65
N ASP A 285 -10.87 -1.03 9.02
CA ASP A 285 -10.02 -2.17 9.33
C ASP A 285 -10.01 -3.15 8.15
N GLU A 286 -8.83 -3.65 7.80
CA GLU A 286 -8.64 -4.68 6.79
C GLU A 286 -9.13 -6.02 7.35
N ILE A 287 -10.09 -6.65 6.66
CA ILE A 287 -10.54 -8.02 6.96
C ILE A 287 -9.70 -9.02 6.16
N TYR A 288 -9.45 -8.69 4.89
CA TYR A 288 -8.70 -9.51 3.96
C TYR A 288 -8.07 -8.66 2.86
N ALA A 289 -6.90 -9.08 2.39
CA ALA A 289 -6.23 -8.48 1.24
C ALA A 289 -5.77 -9.56 0.27
N GLY A 290 -5.86 -9.30 -1.02
CA GLY A 290 -5.38 -10.17 -2.10
C GLY A 290 -4.57 -9.40 -3.13
N GLY A 291 -3.69 -10.10 -3.85
CA GLY A 291 -2.84 -9.51 -4.86
C GLY A 291 -1.81 -8.53 -4.28
N HIS A 292 -1.55 -7.43 -5.00
CA HIS A 292 -0.57 -6.42 -4.57
C HIS A 292 -0.83 -5.93 -3.12
N ALA A 293 -2.09 -5.79 -2.74
CA ALA A 293 -2.50 -5.41 -1.38
C ALA A 293 -1.97 -6.33 -0.27
N ASN A 294 -1.68 -7.60 -0.60
CA ASN A 294 -1.14 -8.58 0.32
C ASN A 294 0.39 -8.74 0.24
N ALA A 295 1.05 -8.06 -0.68
CA ALA A 295 2.50 -8.12 -0.86
C ALA A 295 3.25 -7.51 0.35
N GLY A 296 4.50 -7.92 0.56
CA GLY A 296 5.31 -7.78 1.77
C GLY A 296 5.31 -6.42 2.49
N ILE A 297 5.16 -5.31 1.77
CA ILE A 297 5.06 -3.97 2.38
C ILE A 297 3.61 -3.52 2.27
N LYS A 298 2.84 -3.74 3.35
CA LYS A 298 1.44 -3.29 3.38
C LYS A 298 1.32 -1.78 3.45
N LEU A 299 0.40 -1.23 2.66
CA LEU A 299 -0.02 0.17 2.76
C LEU A 299 -0.78 0.41 4.07
N ILE A 300 -0.75 1.65 4.56
CA ILE A 300 -1.50 2.11 5.75
C ILE A 300 -2.63 3.05 5.36
N ALA A 301 -2.59 3.56 4.15
CA ALA A 301 -3.61 4.41 3.56
C ALA A 301 -3.70 4.15 2.06
N LEU A 302 -4.89 4.36 1.51
CA LEU A 302 -5.20 4.27 0.09
C LEU A 302 -5.86 5.57 -0.34
N ASN A 303 -5.56 6.05 -1.54
CA ASN A 303 -6.27 7.19 -2.13
C ASN A 303 -6.67 6.81 -3.58
N LEU A 304 -7.94 6.55 -3.80
CA LEU A 304 -8.48 5.99 -5.02
C LEU A 304 -9.74 6.74 -5.46
N PRO A 305 -10.16 6.65 -6.74
CA PRO A 305 -9.48 5.97 -7.85
C PRO A 305 -8.35 6.82 -8.45
N TYR A 306 -7.53 6.19 -9.29
CA TYR A 306 -6.45 6.90 -10.02
C TYR A 306 -6.90 7.52 -11.35
N ASP A 307 -8.11 7.21 -11.85
CA ASP A 307 -8.62 7.77 -13.11
C ASP A 307 -8.80 9.29 -12.98
N PRO A 308 -8.05 10.12 -13.74
CA PRO A 308 -8.11 11.57 -13.61
C PRO A 308 -9.48 12.15 -13.99
N ARG A 309 -10.28 11.46 -14.80
CA ARG A 309 -11.64 11.88 -15.14
C ARG A 309 -12.56 11.76 -13.95
N VAL A 310 -12.45 10.65 -13.19
CA VAL A 310 -13.21 10.44 -11.96
C VAL A 310 -12.76 11.44 -10.89
N GLN A 311 -11.46 11.66 -10.77
CA GLN A 311 -10.91 12.64 -9.82
C GLN A 311 -11.43 14.06 -10.12
N ALA A 312 -11.49 14.44 -11.39
CA ALA A 312 -12.00 15.76 -11.79
C ALA A 312 -13.51 15.90 -11.54
N GLU A 313 -14.29 14.83 -11.67
CA GLU A 313 -15.75 14.85 -11.50
C GLU A 313 -16.20 14.72 -10.06
N ARG A 314 -15.56 13.82 -9.28
CA ARG A 314 -16.02 13.39 -7.93
C ARG A 314 -14.92 13.38 -6.88
N GLY A 315 -13.69 13.72 -7.24
CA GLY A 315 -12.53 13.63 -6.33
C GLY A 315 -12.10 12.20 -6.08
N THR A 316 -11.53 11.97 -4.91
CA THR A 316 -11.00 10.66 -4.46
C THR A 316 -11.57 10.29 -3.11
N ARG A 317 -11.42 9.02 -2.73
CA ARG A 317 -11.65 8.51 -1.39
C ARG A 317 -10.34 8.08 -0.77
N THR A 318 -10.01 8.67 0.38
CA THR A 318 -8.90 8.24 1.22
C THR A 318 -9.39 7.22 2.25
N ILE A 319 -8.72 6.09 2.35
CA ILE A 319 -9.01 5.03 3.32
C ILE A 319 -7.78 4.85 4.21
N LEU A 320 -7.95 5.00 5.52
CA LEU A 320 -6.93 4.73 6.53
C LEU A 320 -7.16 3.32 7.08
N LEU A 321 -6.11 2.48 7.07
CA LEU A 321 -6.19 1.09 7.51
C LEU A 321 -5.78 0.97 9.00
N GLY A 322 -6.75 1.11 9.91
CA GLY A 322 -6.52 1.26 11.35
C GLY A 322 -5.82 0.07 11.99
N ASN A 323 -6.26 -1.16 11.73
CA ASN A 323 -5.61 -2.36 12.26
C ASN A 323 -4.20 -2.58 11.68
N VAL A 324 -3.97 -2.26 10.41
CA VAL A 324 -2.63 -2.31 9.79
C VAL A 324 -1.71 -1.27 10.43
N MET A 325 -2.20 -0.04 10.64
CA MET A 325 -1.44 1.01 11.36
C MET A 325 -1.05 0.55 12.75
N ARG A 326 -1.98 -0.03 13.52
CA ARG A 326 -1.72 -0.52 14.86
C ARG A 326 -0.64 -1.59 14.89
N GLU A 327 -0.69 -2.56 13.96
CA GLU A 327 0.35 -3.59 13.89
C GLU A 327 1.70 -3.02 13.45
N LYS A 328 1.73 -2.07 12.51
CA LYS A 328 2.96 -1.37 12.15
C LYS A 328 3.55 -0.57 13.32
N PHE A 329 2.71 0.08 14.10
CA PHE A 329 3.16 0.73 15.34
C PHE A 329 3.78 -0.28 16.29
N ASN A 330 3.06 -1.35 16.63
CA ASN A 330 3.48 -2.35 17.60
C ASN A 330 4.75 -3.10 17.19
N ARG A 331 4.92 -3.40 15.89
CA ARG A 331 5.99 -4.27 15.38
C ARG A 331 7.18 -3.53 14.80
N LEU A 332 7.02 -2.26 14.46
CA LEU A 332 8.07 -1.49 13.80
C LEU A 332 8.37 -0.18 14.56
N VAL A 333 7.36 0.66 14.84
CA VAL A 333 7.60 1.97 15.46
C VAL A 333 8.01 1.81 16.92
N SER A 334 7.26 1.05 17.71
CA SER A 334 7.56 0.84 19.14
C SER A 334 8.95 0.20 19.35
N PRO A 335 9.33 -0.89 18.67
CA PRO A 335 10.68 -1.43 18.81
C PRO A 335 11.80 -0.49 18.33
N THR A 336 11.52 0.37 17.34
CA THR A 336 12.49 1.44 16.99
C THR A 336 12.64 2.43 18.15
N GLY A 337 11.53 2.81 18.78
CA GLY A 337 11.54 3.67 19.97
C GLY A 337 12.39 3.10 21.10
N ASP A 338 12.29 1.79 21.37
CA ASP A 338 13.10 1.11 22.40
C ASP A 338 14.62 1.26 22.18
N VAL A 339 15.05 1.47 20.94
CA VAL A 339 16.47 1.62 20.59
C VAL A 339 16.92 3.09 20.59
N VAL A 340 16.05 4.02 20.16
CA VAL A 340 16.48 5.41 19.86
C VAL A 340 16.06 6.42 20.92
N LEU A 341 15.12 6.09 21.81
CA LEU A 341 14.60 7.01 22.83
C LEU A 341 15.19 6.73 24.20
N SER A 342 15.30 7.77 25.03
CA SER A 342 15.53 7.63 26.48
C SER A 342 14.27 7.11 27.19
N ALA A 343 14.42 6.57 28.39
CA ALA A 343 13.32 5.94 29.14
C ALA A 343 12.14 6.91 29.42
N ASP A 344 12.41 8.18 29.63
CA ASP A 344 11.42 9.22 29.83
C ASP A 344 10.68 9.58 28.53
N GLN A 345 11.38 9.61 27.38
CA GLN A 345 10.80 9.84 26.07
C GLN A 345 9.97 8.65 25.57
N LEU A 346 10.37 7.42 25.94
CA LEU A 346 9.66 6.21 25.54
C LEU A 346 8.20 6.20 26.02
N SER A 347 7.91 6.80 27.18
CA SER A 347 6.55 6.95 27.70
C SER A 347 5.64 7.86 26.84
N ARG A 348 6.23 8.61 25.90
CA ARG A 348 5.53 9.50 24.96
C ARG A 348 5.18 8.83 23.64
N LEU A 349 5.70 7.63 23.41
CA LEU A 349 5.42 6.90 22.17
C LEU A 349 4.01 6.31 22.22
N ASP A 350 3.13 6.76 21.31
CA ASP A 350 1.71 6.47 21.40
C ASP A 350 1.09 6.08 20.05
N VAL A 351 0.24 5.06 20.05
CA VAL A 351 -0.41 4.53 18.84
C VAL A 351 -1.47 5.47 18.27
N ASP A 352 -2.18 6.22 19.12
CA ASP A 352 -3.12 7.24 18.65
C ASP A 352 -2.38 8.44 18.07
N ALA A 353 -1.22 8.81 18.62
CA ALA A 353 -0.34 9.80 18.03
C ALA A 353 0.14 9.37 16.64
N PHE A 354 0.52 8.10 16.46
CA PHE A 354 0.86 7.56 15.16
C PHE A 354 -0.32 7.64 14.19
N TYR A 355 -1.53 7.24 14.62
CA TYR A 355 -2.74 7.31 13.82
C TYR A 355 -3.04 8.75 13.35
N TRP A 356 -3.06 9.72 14.28
CA TRP A 356 -3.37 11.11 13.93
C TRP A 356 -2.31 11.77 13.07
N ASN A 357 -1.03 11.47 13.26
CA ASN A 357 0.03 11.94 12.39
C ASN A 357 -0.16 11.46 10.95
N ILE A 358 -0.52 10.19 10.74
CA ILE A 358 -0.80 9.65 9.41
C ILE A 358 -2.10 10.24 8.84
N ALA A 359 -3.17 10.32 9.64
CA ALA A 359 -4.45 10.90 9.20
C ALA A 359 -4.27 12.34 8.69
N PHE A 360 -3.54 13.17 9.44
CA PHE A 360 -3.28 14.55 9.03
C PHE A 360 -2.24 14.67 7.91
N ARG A 361 -1.34 13.70 7.75
CA ARG A 361 -0.52 13.61 6.54
C ARG A 361 -1.40 13.45 5.31
N GLU A 362 -2.37 12.53 5.34
CA GLU A 362 -3.30 12.33 4.22
C GLU A 362 -4.18 13.56 3.95
N ILE A 363 -4.66 14.24 5.00
CA ILE A 363 -5.38 15.52 4.88
C ILE A 363 -4.48 16.60 4.26
N ALA A 364 -3.21 16.66 4.67
CA ALA A 364 -2.26 17.68 4.22
C ALA A 364 -1.83 17.53 2.75
N HIS A 365 -2.05 16.35 2.13
CA HIS A 365 -1.93 16.20 0.67
C HIS A 365 -2.90 17.12 -0.09
N GLY A 366 -4.08 17.37 0.48
CA GLY A 366 -5.08 18.30 -0.07
C GLY A 366 -4.79 19.78 0.19
N LEU A 367 -3.80 20.12 1.01
CA LEU A 367 -3.49 21.46 1.47
C LEU A 367 -2.18 22.01 0.87
N GLY A 368 -1.92 23.30 1.10
CA GLY A 368 -0.71 23.98 0.68
C GLY A 368 -0.82 24.60 -0.71
N VAL A 369 0.32 24.85 -1.31
CA VAL A 369 0.45 25.47 -2.62
C VAL A 369 0.12 24.45 -3.72
N LYS A 370 -0.74 24.83 -4.66
CA LYS A 370 -1.08 24.01 -5.83
C LYS A 370 -0.58 24.66 -7.13
N GLU A 371 -0.40 25.98 -7.12
CA GLU A 371 0.10 26.74 -8.25
C GLU A 371 1.28 27.62 -7.81
N THR A 372 2.23 27.80 -8.70
CA THR A 372 3.33 28.74 -8.54
C THR A 372 2.81 30.18 -8.64
N LEU A 373 3.62 31.17 -8.24
CA LEU A 373 3.22 32.58 -8.30
C LEU A 373 2.96 33.09 -9.74
N ASP A 374 3.47 32.38 -10.75
CA ASP A 374 3.23 32.62 -12.17
C ASP A 374 2.12 31.73 -12.78
N GLY A 375 1.36 31.01 -11.93
CA GLY A 375 0.16 30.25 -12.31
C GLY A 375 0.41 28.89 -12.94
N LYS A 376 1.61 28.32 -12.79
CA LYS A 376 1.91 26.95 -13.23
C LYS A 376 1.56 25.95 -12.13
N ASP A 377 1.17 24.75 -12.51
CA ASP A 377 1.04 23.66 -11.57
C ASP A 377 2.37 23.38 -10.85
N VAL A 378 2.32 23.21 -9.52
CA VAL A 378 3.53 22.98 -8.71
C VAL A 378 4.20 21.66 -9.07
N SER A 379 3.43 20.62 -9.41
CA SER A 379 4.01 19.32 -9.79
C SER A 379 4.76 19.40 -11.11
N GLU A 380 4.24 20.14 -12.08
CA GLU A 380 4.95 20.42 -13.34
C GLU A 380 6.23 21.24 -13.10
N ALA A 381 6.16 22.27 -12.27
CA ALA A 381 7.32 23.12 -11.97
C ALA A 381 8.44 22.35 -11.24
N LEU A 382 8.10 21.38 -10.37
CA LEU A 382 9.06 20.56 -9.64
C LEU A 382 9.54 19.34 -10.43
N GLY A 383 8.79 18.91 -11.46
CA GLY A 383 9.12 17.78 -12.31
C GLY A 383 9.35 16.48 -11.50
N ASN A 384 10.45 15.79 -11.73
CA ASN A 384 10.76 14.52 -11.07
C ASN A 384 11.00 14.61 -9.55
N LYS A 385 11.05 15.82 -8.99
CA LYS A 385 11.15 16.05 -7.55
C LYS A 385 9.78 16.19 -6.88
N ALA A 386 8.72 16.36 -7.65
CA ALA A 386 7.38 16.71 -7.15
C ALA A 386 6.88 15.75 -6.08
N LEU A 387 6.96 14.44 -6.30
CA LEU A 387 6.49 13.43 -5.36
C LEU A 387 7.21 13.47 -4.00
N ALA A 388 8.54 13.61 -4.01
CA ALA A 388 9.30 13.68 -2.75
C ALA A 388 9.00 14.97 -1.97
N TRP A 389 8.86 16.09 -2.65
CA TRP A 389 8.48 17.36 -2.03
C TRP A 389 7.06 17.36 -1.51
N GLU A 390 6.12 16.74 -2.23
CA GLU A 390 4.73 16.58 -1.80
C GLU A 390 4.64 15.73 -0.54
N ASP A 391 5.34 14.59 -0.49
CA ASP A 391 5.39 13.73 0.69
C ASP A 391 6.02 14.45 1.90
N MET A 392 7.12 15.17 1.70
CA MET A 392 7.74 15.97 2.75
C MET A 392 6.77 17.04 3.28
N LYS A 393 6.17 17.84 2.37
CA LYS A 393 5.17 18.85 2.71
C LYS A 393 4.02 18.25 3.51
N ALA A 394 3.46 17.12 3.06
CA ALA A 394 2.32 16.49 3.71
C ALA A 394 2.67 16.04 5.14
N ASN A 395 3.83 15.44 5.36
CA ASN A 395 4.29 15.03 6.68
C ASN A 395 4.46 16.21 7.64
N ILE A 396 5.18 17.28 7.21
CA ILE A 396 5.46 18.44 8.06
C ILE A 396 4.18 19.24 8.34
N VAL A 397 3.36 19.50 7.33
CA VAL A 397 2.08 20.20 7.48
C VAL A 397 1.13 19.39 8.33
N GLY A 398 1.04 18.08 8.12
CA GLY A 398 0.21 17.18 8.93
C GLY A 398 0.58 17.25 10.41
N LEU A 399 1.86 17.13 10.76
CA LEU A 399 2.33 17.24 12.15
C LEU A 399 2.05 18.63 12.74
N TYR A 400 2.29 19.70 11.98
CA TYR A 400 1.97 21.06 12.41
C TYR A 400 0.50 21.22 12.78
N LEU A 401 -0.41 20.70 11.94
CA LEU A 401 -1.84 20.75 12.17
C LEU A 401 -2.26 19.90 13.37
N VAL A 402 -1.70 18.69 13.53
CA VAL A 402 -1.93 17.88 14.75
C VAL A 402 -1.59 18.66 15.99
N CYS A 403 -0.39 19.27 16.06
CA CYS A 403 0.02 20.08 17.21
C CYS A 403 -0.91 21.26 17.47
N LYS A 404 -1.34 21.98 16.44
CA LYS A 404 -2.26 23.12 16.57
C LYS A 404 -3.65 22.70 17.04
N LEU A 405 -4.16 21.56 16.56
CA LEU A 405 -5.47 21.07 16.91
C LEU A 405 -5.49 20.40 18.31
N LEU A 406 -4.38 19.84 18.75
CA LEU A 406 -4.20 19.40 20.14
C LEU A 406 -4.23 20.60 21.11
N ASP A 407 -3.52 21.69 20.80
CA ASP A 407 -3.57 22.92 21.60
C ASP A 407 -4.99 23.50 21.68
N ALA A 408 -5.77 23.37 20.62
CA ALA A 408 -7.16 23.81 20.54
C ALA A 408 -8.16 22.79 21.08
N HIS A 409 -7.72 21.62 21.62
CA HIS A 409 -8.56 20.53 22.10
C HIS A 409 -9.58 20.02 21.08
N LYS A 410 -9.19 20.01 19.78
CA LYS A 410 -10.06 19.58 18.67
C LYS A 410 -9.85 18.14 18.23
N ILE A 411 -8.72 17.53 18.55
CA ILE A 411 -8.47 16.10 18.30
C ILE A 411 -9.11 15.31 19.44
N PRO A 412 -9.99 14.33 19.15
CA PRO A 412 -10.70 13.55 20.17
C PRO A 412 -9.81 12.39 20.68
N SER A 413 -8.68 12.73 21.29
CA SER A 413 -7.72 11.81 21.87
C SER A 413 -7.12 12.39 23.14
N LEU A 414 -6.55 11.53 23.98
CA LEU A 414 -5.84 11.93 25.21
C LEU A 414 -4.36 12.27 24.98
N ILE A 415 -3.87 12.13 23.76
CA ILE A 415 -2.48 12.47 23.42
C ILE A 415 -2.22 13.98 23.58
N VAL A 416 -0.96 14.29 23.82
CA VAL A 416 -0.45 15.68 23.87
C VAL A 416 0.55 15.90 22.74
N LYS A 417 1.00 17.14 22.53
CA LYS A 417 1.94 17.46 21.45
C LYS A 417 3.24 16.69 21.53
N GLU A 418 3.76 16.49 22.73
CA GLU A 418 4.98 15.75 22.98
C GLU A 418 4.86 14.30 22.47
N ASP A 419 3.69 13.68 22.62
CA ASP A 419 3.43 12.33 22.13
C ASP A 419 3.40 12.32 20.58
N ALA A 420 2.74 13.31 19.96
CA ALA A 420 2.71 13.45 18.51
C ALA A 420 4.11 13.68 17.92
N LEU A 421 4.90 14.57 18.52
CA LEU A 421 6.27 14.88 18.09
C LEU A 421 7.20 13.68 18.26
N THR A 422 7.20 13.04 19.44
CA THR A 422 8.04 11.88 19.72
C THR A 422 7.73 10.73 18.77
N THR A 423 6.45 10.42 18.61
CA THR A 423 6.01 9.35 17.69
C THR A 423 6.36 9.65 16.24
N PHE A 424 6.26 10.92 15.81
CA PHE A 424 6.65 11.35 14.49
C PHE A 424 8.15 11.12 14.24
N VAL A 425 9.02 11.54 15.15
CA VAL A 425 10.48 11.38 15.02
C VAL A 425 10.86 9.90 14.93
N VAL A 426 10.28 9.05 15.77
CA VAL A 426 10.55 7.60 15.71
C VAL A 426 10.09 7.00 14.39
N ASN A 427 8.91 7.40 13.89
CA ASN A 427 8.42 6.96 12.59
C ASN A 427 9.29 7.46 11.43
N LEU A 428 9.85 8.66 11.54
CA LEU A 428 10.80 9.22 10.58
C LEU A 428 12.04 8.31 10.49
N ILE A 429 12.72 8.07 11.62
CA ILE A 429 13.91 7.21 11.71
C ILE A 429 13.61 5.80 11.15
N ARG A 430 12.50 5.20 11.58
CA ARG A 430 12.10 3.87 11.08
C ARG A 430 11.89 3.87 9.56
N SER A 431 11.48 4.99 8.97
CA SER A 431 11.14 5.08 7.54
C SER A 431 12.33 5.32 6.63
N GLU A 432 13.52 5.67 7.18
CA GLU A 432 14.78 5.77 6.41
C GLU A 432 15.13 4.46 5.69
N ARG A 433 14.63 3.33 6.15
CA ARG A 433 14.81 2.01 5.52
C ARG A 433 14.33 1.94 4.06
N PHE A 434 13.42 2.82 3.63
CA PHE A 434 12.95 2.87 2.23
C PHE A 434 14.02 3.42 1.28
N GLY A 435 15.06 4.08 1.82
CA GLY A 435 16.20 4.53 1.05
C GLY A 435 15.88 5.65 0.05
N GLN A 436 16.90 6.04 -0.71
CA GLN A 436 16.80 7.17 -1.65
C GLN A 436 16.14 6.80 -3.00
N GLY A 437 15.95 5.52 -3.28
CA GLY A 437 15.31 5.04 -4.51
C GLY A 437 13.83 5.44 -4.60
N GLU A 438 13.14 5.43 -3.47
CA GLU A 438 11.72 5.75 -3.38
C GLU A 438 11.48 7.23 -3.06
N ALA A 439 10.39 7.81 -3.61
CA ALA A 439 10.00 9.20 -3.33
C ALA A 439 9.77 9.43 -1.83
N LEU A 440 9.07 8.51 -1.18
CA LEU A 440 8.80 8.55 0.26
C LEU A 440 10.10 8.49 1.09
N GLY A 441 11.04 7.62 0.73
CA GLY A 441 12.34 7.54 1.40
C GLY A 441 13.14 8.83 1.23
N ARG A 442 13.14 9.44 0.04
CA ARG A 442 13.77 10.76 -0.18
C ARG A 442 13.11 11.84 0.67
N ALA A 443 11.78 11.86 0.78
CA ALA A 443 11.05 12.80 1.63
C ALA A 443 11.49 12.67 3.10
N TYR A 444 11.58 11.47 3.62
CA TYR A 444 12.02 11.23 5.00
C TYR A 444 13.47 11.64 5.27
N ILE A 445 14.36 11.44 4.30
CA ILE A 445 15.78 11.87 4.43
C ILE A 445 15.90 13.42 4.39
N MET A 446 14.98 14.12 3.72
CA MET A 446 14.96 15.58 3.68
C MET A 446 14.38 16.23 4.95
N MET A 447 13.60 15.51 5.74
CA MET A 447 13.05 15.98 7.02
C MET A 447 14.01 15.78 8.18
#